data_8f35d60c38ec594fb649dd2b1196040b
#
_entry.id   8f35d60c38ec594fb649dd2b1196040b
#
_cell.length_a   1.000
_cell.length_b   1.000
_cell.length_c   1.000
_cell.angle_alpha   90.00
_cell.angle_beta   90.00
_cell.angle_gamma   90.00
#
_symmetry.space_group_name_H-M   'P 1'
#
loop_
_entity.id
_entity.type
_entity.pdbx_description
1 polymer ?
#
loop_
_entity_poly.entity_id
_entity_poly.type
_entity_poly.pdbx_seq_one_letter_code
_entity_poly.pdbx_strand_id
1 'polypeptide(L)'
;MSTSNIFGPNAWLIDEQFQQYSKDPNSVDKEWRDYFEANGAPKSEAPAKEAPKKPSKPAAKKTEGTTTARKQEARETNVDKSVAKAQEKSAKAKQSVKKSESPLDRIEDYKGGDERQLKGMFKAIAKNMEESLEIPTATTVRDMPVKLMWENRSMINDHLKRTRGGKISFTHIIGYAMVKAVQLHPDMNVRYEEKDGKPYVIQPEHINLGLAIDLPQKDGSRALVVAAIKECETKSFSEFVEAYEDIVTRSRKNKLTMDDFSGVTINLTNPGGIGTRHSIARLTKGAGSIIGVGSMDYPAEFAGASADRLADLGVGRLVTLTSTYDHRVIQGAESGEFLRTIGQLLVDGAFWDDLFSSMGVPYEPLRWAQDVPNSGDRKSTRLNSSHHG
;
A
#
# COMPACT_ATOMS: atom_id res chain seq x y z
N MET A 1 17.01 -21.09 18.29
CA MET A 1 16.79 -20.22 17.12
C MET A 1 16.78 -18.79 17.61
N SER A 2 17.49 -17.89 16.97
CA SER A 2 17.51 -16.47 17.40
C SER A 2 16.14 -15.84 17.10
N THR A 3 15.53 -15.17 18.08
CA THR A 3 14.23 -14.50 17.97
C THR A 3 14.14 -13.46 16.85
N SER A 4 15.29 -12.92 16.41
CA SER A 4 15.37 -11.98 15.28
C SER A 4 14.99 -12.59 13.91
N ASN A 5 15.01 -13.91 13.76
CA ASN A 5 14.68 -14.59 12.50
C ASN A 5 13.16 -14.76 12.27
N ILE A 6 12.33 -14.67 13.32
CA ILE A 6 10.89 -14.92 13.22
C ILE A 6 10.15 -13.67 12.75
N PHE A 7 10.60 -12.49 13.16
CA PHE A 7 9.90 -11.21 12.96
C PHE A 7 10.51 -10.31 11.87
N GLY A 8 11.65 -10.70 11.31
CA GLY A 8 12.28 -9.97 10.19
C GLY A 8 12.34 -8.45 10.43
N PRO A 9 11.82 -7.62 9.52
CA PRO A 9 11.88 -6.15 9.62
C PRO A 9 11.12 -5.58 10.81
N ASN A 10 10.27 -6.38 11.48
CA ASN A 10 9.44 -5.96 12.61
C ASN A 10 10.07 -6.27 13.98
N ALA A 11 11.33 -6.73 14.05
CA ALA A 11 12.00 -7.08 15.31
C ALA A 11 11.97 -5.94 16.36
N TRP A 12 11.93 -4.68 15.93
CA TRP A 12 11.81 -3.51 16.79
C TRP A 12 10.50 -3.47 17.61
N LEU A 13 9.43 -4.07 17.07
CA LEU A 13 8.13 -4.12 17.74
C LEU A 13 8.19 -4.98 19.00
N ILE A 14 9.02 -6.03 19.01
CA ILE A 14 9.24 -6.87 20.20
C ILE A 14 9.80 -6.03 21.33
N ASP A 15 10.79 -5.19 21.03
CA ASP A 15 11.39 -4.29 22.02
C ASP A 15 10.37 -3.27 22.56
N GLU A 16 9.53 -2.73 21.70
CA GLU A 16 8.48 -1.78 22.09
C GLU A 16 7.40 -2.46 22.94
N GLN A 17 6.90 -3.61 22.53
CA GLN A 17 5.92 -4.40 23.28
C GLN A 17 6.50 -4.87 24.62
N PHE A 18 7.78 -5.27 24.64
CA PHE A 18 8.46 -5.63 25.88
C PHE A 18 8.61 -4.46 26.84
N GLN A 19 8.87 -3.25 26.36
CA GLN A 19 8.91 -2.04 27.19
C GLN A 19 7.53 -1.71 27.79
N GLN A 20 6.45 -1.95 27.04
CA GLN A 20 5.09 -1.79 27.55
C GLN A 20 4.77 -2.88 28.58
N TYR A 21 5.04 -4.14 28.27
CA TYR A 21 4.90 -5.29 29.17
C TYR A 21 5.67 -5.10 30.49
N SER A 22 6.91 -4.61 30.44
CA SER A 22 7.75 -4.39 31.61
C SER A 22 7.23 -3.28 32.53
N LYS A 23 6.44 -2.34 32.01
CA LYS A 23 5.80 -1.28 32.79
C LYS A 23 4.49 -1.72 33.39
N ASP A 24 3.68 -2.43 32.63
CA ASP A 24 2.41 -3.02 33.02
C ASP A 24 2.13 -4.23 32.13
N PRO A 25 2.22 -5.48 32.64
CA PRO A 25 1.93 -6.69 31.89
C PRO A 25 0.55 -6.73 31.24
N ASN A 26 -0.43 -5.99 31.79
CA ASN A 26 -1.77 -5.91 31.24
C ASN A 26 -1.93 -4.86 30.13
N SER A 27 -0.90 -4.09 29.86
CA SER A 27 -0.90 -3.09 28.78
C SER A 27 -0.69 -3.67 27.38
N VAL A 28 -0.27 -4.94 27.30
CA VAL A 28 -0.07 -5.68 26.06
C VAL A 28 -1.09 -6.81 25.94
N ASP A 29 -1.38 -7.22 24.70
CA ASP A 29 -2.30 -8.32 24.44
C ASP A 29 -1.79 -9.65 25.02
N LYS A 30 -2.73 -10.60 25.22
CA LYS A 30 -2.43 -11.90 25.87
C LYS A 30 -1.30 -12.65 25.15
N GLU A 31 -1.27 -12.63 23.81
CA GLU A 31 -0.25 -13.30 23.00
C GLU A 31 1.16 -12.76 23.28
N TRP A 32 1.30 -11.44 23.42
CA TRP A 32 2.56 -10.82 23.78
C TRP A 32 2.97 -11.14 25.22
N ARG A 33 2.04 -11.22 26.15
CA ARG A 33 2.32 -11.65 27.52
C ARG A 33 2.84 -13.07 27.56
N ASP A 34 2.08 -14.01 26.96
CA ASP A 34 2.46 -15.43 26.90
C ASP A 34 3.84 -15.59 26.23
N TYR A 35 4.12 -14.80 25.20
CA TYR A 35 5.43 -14.81 24.54
C TYR A 35 6.56 -14.33 25.45
N PHE A 36 6.38 -13.23 26.19
CA PHE A 36 7.41 -12.69 27.08
C PHE A 36 7.58 -13.55 28.35
N GLU A 37 6.52 -14.18 28.82
CA GLU A 37 6.59 -15.16 29.91
C GLU A 37 7.38 -16.41 29.50
N ALA A 38 7.19 -16.89 28.27
CA ALA A 38 7.86 -18.08 27.75
C ALA A 38 9.33 -17.83 27.34
N ASN A 39 9.67 -16.66 26.80
CA ASN A 39 10.96 -16.39 26.19
C ASN A 39 11.82 -15.39 27.00
N GLY A 40 11.27 -14.73 28.01
CA GLY A 40 11.94 -13.69 28.79
C GLY A 40 12.20 -12.41 28.01
N ALA A 41 13.04 -11.52 28.57
CA ALA A 41 13.43 -10.28 27.90
C ALA A 41 14.13 -10.55 26.58
N PRO A 42 13.84 -9.80 25.51
CA PRO A 42 14.60 -9.87 24.28
C PRO A 42 16.09 -9.62 24.61
N LYS A 43 16.98 -10.47 24.13
CA LYS A 43 18.42 -10.34 24.33
C LYS A 43 18.92 -9.09 23.60
N SER A 44 18.77 -7.94 24.27
CA SER A 44 19.40 -6.68 23.89
C SER A 44 20.73 -6.60 24.65
N GLU A 45 21.83 -6.54 23.93
CA GLU A 45 23.10 -6.11 24.52
C GLU A 45 22.96 -4.65 24.92
N ALA A 46 22.77 -4.44 26.23
CA ALA A 46 22.70 -3.12 26.82
C ALA A 46 23.88 -2.88 27.79
N PRO A 47 24.44 -1.69 27.85
CA PRO A 47 25.06 -1.21 29.09
C PRO A 47 24.04 -0.44 29.93
N ALA A 48 24.09 -0.75 31.23
CA ALA A 48 23.21 -0.24 32.26
C ALA A 48 23.50 1.20 32.69
N LYS A 49 22.47 1.77 33.39
CA LYS A 49 22.42 2.91 34.32
C LYS A 49 22.10 4.27 33.70
N GLU A 50 21.32 5.13 34.28
CA GLU A 50 20.80 5.40 35.64
C GLU A 50 19.59 6.32 35.52
N ALA A 51 18.63 6.22 36.45
CA ALA A 51 17.47 7.10 36.52
C ALA A 51 17.80 8.38 37.33
N PRO A 52 17.14 9.50 37.07
CA PRO A 52 16.67 10.32 38.16
C PRO A 52 15.22 10.78 38.08
N LYS A 53 14.70 10.88 39.25
CA LYS A 53 13.44 11.23 39.88
C LYS A 53 12.62 12.38 39.25
N LYS A 54 11.29 12.21 39.40
CA LYS A 54 10.21 13.20 39.24
C LYS A 54 10.40 14.43 40.16
N PRO A 55 9.71 15.51 39.80
CA PRO A 55 8.68 15.98 40.73
C PRO A 55 7.31 16.33 40.11
N SER A 56 6.38 16.35 41.02
CA SER A 56 4.94 16.35 41.05
C SER A 56 4.21 17.60 40.53
N LYS A 57 2.92 17.34 40.25
CA LYS A 57 1.77 18.22 39.97
C LYS A 57 1.62 19.43 40.91
N PRO A 58 0.76 20.42 40.54
CA PRO A 58 -0.60 20.38 41.07
C PRO A 58 -1.74 20.75 40.08
N ALA A 59 -2.92 20.36 40.52
CA ALA A 59 -4.22 20.57 39.93
C ALA A 59 -4.93 21.85 40.40
N ALA A 60 -5.91 22.34 39.64
CA ALA A 60 -7.16 23.00 40.07
C ALA A 60 -7.93 23.46 38.82
N LYS A 61 -9.15 23.26 38.64
CA LYS A 61 -10.49 23.24 39.23
C LYS A 61 -11.43 24.05 38.31
N LYS A 62 -12.50 23.38 37.99
CA LYS A 62 -13.89 23.74 37.62
C LYS A 62 -14.32 25.21 37.62
N THR A 63 -15.20 25.55 36.66
CA THR A 63 -16.59 25.96 37.00
C THR A 63 -17.53 25.90 35.79
N GLU A 64 -18.76 25.52 36.10
CA GLU A 64 -19.96 25.39 35.29
C GLU A 64 -20.62 26.73 34.98
N GLY A 65 -21.53 26.76 34.01
CA GLY A 65 -22.49 27.86 33.81
C GLY A 65 -23.49 27.58 32.69
N THR A 66 -24.60 27.01 33.07
CA THR A 66 -25.84 26.80 32.35
C THR A 66 -26.54 28.13 32.02
N THR A 67 -27.27 28.28 30.92
CA THR A 67 -28.69 28.62 30.89
C THR A 67 -29.35 28.61 29.52
N THR A 68 -30.51 28.04 29.51
CA THR A 68 -31.62 27.90 28.56
C THR A 68 -32.40 29.19 28.29
N ALA A 69 -33.03 29.30 27.10
CA ALA A 69 -34.44 29.68 26.81
C ALA A 69 -34.60 30.05 25.33
N ARG A 70 -35.38 29.40 24.56
CA ARG A 70 -36.81 29.22 24.28
C ARG A 70 -37.52 30.43 23.61
N LYS A 71 -38.13 30.12 22.47
CA LYS A 71 -39.43 30.46 21.86
C LYS A 71 -39.43 31.32 20.59
N GLN A 72 -39.85 30.76 19.52
CA GLN A 72 -41.12 30.76 18.77
C GLN A 72 -41.41 31.95 17.84
N GLU A 73 -41.77 31.55 16.60
CA GLU A 73 -42.77 32.00 15.64
C GLU A 73 -42.54 33.25 14.79
N ALA A 74 -42.49 33.07 13.47
CA ALA A 74 -43.60 33.35 12.56
C ALA A 74 -43.25 32.99 11.10
N ARG A 75 -44.16 32.32 10.44
CA ARG A 75 -44.22 32.09 8.99
C ARG A 75 -44.60 33.40 8.32
N GLU A 76 -43.93 33.73 7.20
CA GLU A 76 -44.59 34.10 5.94
C GLU A 76 -43.60 34.67 4.90
N THR A 77 -43.87 34.27 3.64
CA THR A 77 -43.44 34.79 2.34
C THR A 77 -42.02 34.45 1.87
N ASN A 78 -42.00 33.39 1.11
CA ASN A 78 -40.85 32.83 0.45
C ASN A 78 -41.11 32.69 -1.05
N VAL A 79 -40.69 33.65 -1.86
CA VAL A 79 -40.32 33.37 -3.27
C VAL A 79 -39.15 34.22 -3.73
N ASP A 80 -38.93 35.43 -3.21
CA ASP A 80 -37.86 36.32 -3.68
C ASP A 80 -36.49 36.15 -2.95
N LYS A 81 -36.46 35.34 -1.88
CA LYS A 81 -35.21 35.08 -1.13
C LYS A 81 -34.36 33.90 -1.62
N SER A 82 -34.91 33.12 -2.56
CA SER A 82 -34.19 31.94 -3.09
C SER A 82 -33.13 32.29 -4.13
N VAL A 83 -33.35 33.30 -4.93
CA VAL A 83 -32.42 33.74 -5.98
C VAL A 83 -31.22 34.51 -5.40
N ALA A 84 -31.48 35.40 -4.43
CA ALA A 84 -30.41 36.13 -3.75
C ALA A 84 -29.49 35.20 -2.91
N LYS A 85 -30.09 34.16 -2.28
CA LYS A 85 -29.33 33.17 -1.50
C LYS A 85 -28.49 32.20 -2.36
N ALA A 86 -28.91 31.96 -3.61
CA ALA A 86 -28.12 31.16 -4.56
C ALA A 86 -26.92 31.96 -5.10
N GLN A 87 -27.07 33.25 -5.33
CA GLN A 87 -25.95 34.10 -5.74
C GLN A 87 -24.96 34.38 -4.61
N GLU A 88 -25.43 34.54 -3.37
CA GLU A 88 -24.59 34.69 -2.19
C GLU A 88 -23.84 33.40 -1.80
N LYS A 89 -24.44 32.21 -1.99
CA LYS A 89 -23.77 30.92 -1.86
C LYS A 89 -22.73 30.69 -2.95
N SER A 90 -22.98 31.14 -4.19
CA SER A 90 -22.01 31.06 -5.28
C SER A 90 -20.83 32.02 -5.08
N ALA A 91 -21.05 33.20 -4.50
CA ALA A 91 -20.00 34.15 -4.14
C ALA A 91 -19.18 33.68 -2.94
N LYS A 92 -19.81 33.08 -1.90
CA LYS A 92 -19.11 32.49 -0.75
C LYS A 92 -18.37 31.19 -1.12
N ALA A 93 -18.87 30.41 -2.08
CA ALA A 93 -18.15 29.25 -2.59
C ALA A 93 -16.90 29.62 -3.40
N LYS A 94 -16.85 30.81 -4.00
CA LYS A 94 -15.63 31.32 -4.67
C LYS A 94 -14.59 31.92 -3.71
N GLN A 95 -14.94 32.19 -2.46
CA GLN A 95 -13.99 32.70 -1.45
C GLN A 95 -13.38 31.64 -0.53
N SER A 96 -13.76 30.37 -0.64
CA SER A 96 -13.17 29.27 0.12
C SER A 96 -12.26 28.35 -0.70
N VAL A 97 -11.72 28.82 -1.82
CA VAL A 97 -10.50 28.22 -2.35
C VAL A 97 -9.39 28.60 -1.37
N LYS A 98 -9.10 27.73 -0.41
CA LYS A 98 -7.86 27.80 0.37
C LYS A 98 -6.75 28.00 -0.64
N LYS A 99 -6.13 29.20 -0.68
CA LYS A 99 -4.85 29.39 -1.34
C LYS A 99 -3.99 28.22 -0.89
N SER A 100 -3.61 27.34 -1.79
CA SER A 100 -2.58 26.34 -1.48
C SER A 100 -1.35 27.16 -1.14
N GLU A 101 -0.96 27.16 0.14
CA GLU A 101 0.28 27.78 0.56
C GLU A 101 1.40 27.17 -0.30
N SER A 102 2.21 28.03 -0.90
CA SER A 102 3.39 27.60 -1.63
C SER A 102 4.26 26.77 -0.66
N PRO A 103 4.92 25.70 -1.13
CA PRO A 103 5.95 25.06 -0.33
C PRO A 103 6.98 26.03 0.23
N LEU A 104 7.23 27.14 -0.47
CA LEU A 104 8.15 28.20 -0.04
C LEU A 104 7.62 28.97 1.18
N ASP A 105 6.30 29.11 1.35
CA ASP A 105 5.69 29.79 2.50
C ASP A 105 5.88 29.01 3.82
N ARG A 106 6.37 27.75 3.73
CA ARG A 106 6.64 26.86 4.87
C ARG A 106 8.12 26.72 5.17
N ILE A 107 8.98 27.43 4.44
CA ILE A 107 10.42 27.38 4.70
C ILE A 107 10.68 28.20 5.96
N GLU A 108 11.07 27.52 7.03
CA GLU A 108 11.62 28.10 8.23
C GLU A 108 13.15 28.21 8.11
N ASP A 109 13.77 29.07 8.91
CA ASP A 109 15.23 29.14 8.96
C ASP A 109 15.81 27.76 9.31
N TYR A 110 16.69 27.25 8.46
CA TYR A 110 17.35 25.98 8.67
C TYR A 110 18.17 25.99 9.95
N LYS A 111 17.74 25.16 10.91
CA LYS A 111 18.46 24.92 12.17
C LYS A 111 19.11 23.54 12.10
N GLY A 112 20.37 23.50 11.69
CA GLY A 112 21.16 22.27 11.64
C GLY A 112 22.09 22.13 12.84
N GLY A 113 22.75 20.97 12.94
CA GLY A 113 23.81 20.73 13.91
C GLY A 113 23.41 19.94 15.15
N ASP A 114 22.18 19.38 15.21
CA ASP A 114 21.76 18.52 16.32
C ASP A 114 22.24 17.08 16.11
N GLU A 115 22.89 16.51 17.12
CA GLU A 115 23.24 15.10 17.21
C GLU A 115 22.21 14.36 18.07
N ARG A 116 21.60 13.30 17.50
CA ARG A 116 20.62 12.49 18.20
C ARG A 116 20.95 11.00 18.10
N GLN A 117 21.08 10.32 19.24
CA GLN A 117 21.23 8.87 19.27
C GLN A 117 20.00 8.16 18.72
N LEU A 118 20.17 7.23 17.78
CA LEU A 118 19.10 6.35 17.32
C LEU A 118 18.71 5.36 18.41
N LYS A 119 17.44 5.30 18.79
CA LYS A 119 16.88 4.39 19.81
C LYS A 119 15.63 3.70 19.27
N GLY A 120 15.27 2.55 19.89
CA GLY A 120 14.07 1.80 19.54
C GLY A 120 14.01 1.45 18.06
N MET A 121 12.90 1.75 17.42
CA MET A 121 12.61 1.49 16.00
C MET A 121 13.74 1.98 15.07
N PHE A 122 14.25 3.20 15.25
CA PHE A 122 15.28 3.75 14.37
C PHE A 122 16.60 2.99 14.45
N LYS A 123 16.96 2.48 15.65
CA LYS A 123 18.13 1.59 15.82
C LYS A 123 17.92 0.26 15.10
N ALA A 124 16.71 -0.32 15.19
CA ALA A 124 16.39 -1.57 14.50
C ALA A 124 16.37 -1.39 12.97
N ILE A 125 15.84 -0.28 12.47
CA ILE A 125 15.89 0.05 11.04
C ILE A 125 17.35 0.14 10.56
N ALA A 126 18.21 0.85 11.29
CA ALA A 126 19.63 0.95 10.93
C ALA A 126 20.28 -0.43 10.86
N LYS A 127 20.08 -1.29 11.86
CA LYS A 127 20.56 -2.67 11.87
C LYS A 127 20.04 -3.49 10.69
N ASN A 128 18.73 -3.45 10.42
CA ASN A 128 18.14 -4.15 9.29
C ASN A 128 18.68 -3.66 7.95
N MET A 129 19.01 -2.37 7.83
CA MET A 129 19.61 -1.81 6.62
C MET A 129 21.08 -2.27 6.45
N GLU A 130 21.84 -2.36 7.53
CA GLU A 130 23.18 -2.93 7.51
C GLU A 130 23.14 -4.41 7.09
N GLU A 131 22.27 -5.22 7.69
CA GLU A 131 22.08 -6.63 7.31
C GLU A 131 21.60 -6.79 5.85
N SER A 132 20.84 -5.83 5.32
CA SER A 132 20.38 -5.85 3.92
C SER A 132 21.51 -5.71 2.89
N LEU A 133 22.67 -5.18 3.30
CA LEU A 133 23.85 -5.05 2.44
C LEU A 133 24.50 -6.40 2.11
N GLU A 134 24.25 -7.43 2.93
CA GLU A 134 24.75 -8.78 2.69
C GLU A 134 24.01 -9.51 1.56
N ILE A 135 22.85 -8.96 1.11
CA ILE A 135 22.04 -9.56 0.06
C ILE A 135 22.41 -8.94 -1.29
N PRO A 136 23.01 -9.70 -2.23
CA PRO A 136 23.27 -9.21 -3.58
C PRO A 136 21.96 -9.10 -4.35
N THR A 137 21.43 -7.88 -4.43
CA THR A 137 20.14 -7.62 -5.09
C THR A 137 20.31 -7.14 -6.53
N ALA A 138 19.36 -7.52 -7.39
CA ALA A 138 19.12 -6.88 -8.67
C ALA A 138 17.69 -6.38 -8.75
N THR A 139 17.39 -5.49 -9.69
CA THR A 139 16.05 -4.92 -9.84
C THR A 139 15.65 -4.86 -11.30
N THR A 140 14.49 -5.41 -11.60
CA THR A 140 13.81 -5.30 -12.88
C THR A 140 12.76 -4.20 -12.79
N VAL A 141 12.61 -3.38 -13.83
CA VAL A 141 11.66 -2.26 -13.90
C VAL A 141 10.79 -2.43 -15.14
N ARG A 142 9.48 -2.22 -15.00
CA ARG A 142 8.53 -2.29 -16.11
C ARG A 142 7.43 -1.26 -15.98
N ASP A 143 7.20 -0.50 -17.05
CA ASP A 143 6.03 0.37 -17.20
C ASP A 143 4.84 -0.41 -17.75
N MET A 144 3.65 -0.15 -17.20
CA MET A 144 2.40 -0.82 -17.58
C MET A 144 1.29 0.21 -17.81
N PRO A 145 0.44 0.04 -18.85
CA PRO A 145 -0.70 0.92 -19.06
C PRO A 145 -1.76 0.69 -17.97
N VAL A 146 -2.35 1.77 -17.46
CA VAL A 146 -3.31 1.70 -16.36
C VAL A 146 -4.74 2.08 -16.77
N LYS A 147 -5.00 2.44 -18.03
CA LYS A 147 -6.31 2.92 -18.48
C LYS A 147 -7.42 1.92 -18.15
N LEU A 148 -7.26 0.66 -18.55
CA LEU A 148 -8.25 -0.39 -18.32
C LEU A 148 -8.47 -0.64 -16.82
N MET A 149 -7.37 -0.72 -16.06
CA MET A 149 -7.43 -0.89 -14.62
C MET A 149 -8.14 0.29 -13.92
N TRP A 150 -7.93 1.50 -14.41
CA TRP A 150 -8.58 2.70 -13.89
C TRP A 150 -10.09 2.67 -14.09
N GLU A 151 -10.53 2.38 -15.31
CA GLU A 151 -11.92 2.38 -15.71
C GLU A 151 -12.69 1.24 -15.02
N ASN A 152 -12.19 0.00 -15.07
CA ASN A 152 -12.80 -1.16 -14.41
C ASN A 152 -12.87 -0.98 -12.88
N ARG A 153 -11.81 -0.45 -12.27
CA ARG A 153 -11.84 -0.11 -10.84
C ARG A 153 -12.94 0.93 -10.53
N SER A 154 -13.13 1.93 -11.37
CA SER A 154 -14.20 2.91 -11.18
C SER A 154 -15.57 2.24 -11.23
N MET A 155 -15.82 1.35 -12.19
CA MET A 155 -17.08 0.59 -12.30
C MET A 155 -17.35 -0.25 -11.03
N ILE A 156 -16.35 -0.97 -10.54
CA ILE A 156 -16.48 -1.74 -9.30
C ILE A 156 -16.80 -0.81 -8.12
N ASN A 157 -16.07 0.29 -7.96
CA ASN A 157 -16.26 1.21 -6.86
C ASN A 157 -17.62 1.93 -6.91
N ASP A 158 -18.12 2.27 -8.09
CA ASP A 158 -19.47 2.85 -8.26
C ASP A 158 -20.56 1.83 -7.91
N HIS A 159 -20.34 0.56 -8.23
CA HIS A 159 -21.24 -0.52 -7.79
C HIS A 159 -21.22 -0.68 -6.27
N LEU A 160 -20.04 -0.80 -5.66
CA LEU A 160 -19.89 -0.94 -4.22
C LEU A 160 -20.52 0.22 -3.46
N LYS A 161 -20.33 1.46 -3.92
CA LYS A 161 -20.92 2.66 -3.31
C LYS A 161 -22.46 2.62 -3.28
N ARG A 162 -23.08 2.00 -4.30
CA ARG A 162 -24.55 1.89 -4.40
C ARG A 162 -25.12 0.68 -3.64
N THR A 163 -24.30 -0.31 -3.33
CA THR A 163 -24.75 -1.57 -2.73
C THR A 163 -24.29 -1.72 -1.28
N ARG A 164 -23.14 -2.32 -1.07
CA ARG A 164 -22.65 -2.72 0.26
C ARG A 164 -21.66 -1.74 0.89
N GLY A 165 -21.29 -0.68 0.17
CA GLY A 165 -20.23 0.23 0.59
C GLY A 165 -18.83 -0.35 0.38
N GLY A 166 -17.81 0.35 0.91
CA GLY A 166 -16.41 0.01 0.69
C GLY A 166 -15.86 0.54 -0.63
N LYS A 167 -14.62 0.23 -0.89
CA LYS A 167 -13.94 0.57 -2.15
C LYS A 167 -12.71 -0.32 -2.35
N ILE A 168 -12.36 -0.59 -3.59
CA ILE A 168 -11.09 -1.20 -3.94
C ILE A 168 -10.06 -0.15 -4.36
N SER A 169 -8.81 -0.38 -4.03
CA SER A 169 -7.67 0.45 -4.43
C SER A 169 -6.94 -0.19 -5.62
N PHE A 170 -6.07 0.58 -6.26
CA PHE A 170 -5.16 0.03 -7.27
C PHE A 170 -4.19 -1.00 -6.67
N THR A 171 -3.80 -0.81 -5.41
CA THR A 171 -2.92 -1.75 -4.72
C THR A 171 -3.57 -3.11 -4.49
N HIS A 172 -4.91 -3.16 -4.27
CA HIS A 172 -5.64 -4.42 -4.19
C HIS A 172 -5.57 -5.18 -5.52
N ILE A 173 -5.82 -4.50 -6.64
CA ILE A 173 -5.80 -5.12 -7.98
C ILE A 173 -4.40 -5.61 -8.33
N ILE A 174 -3.39 -4.75 -8.15
CA ILE A 174 -1.98 -5.10 -8.45
C ILE A 174 -1.50 -6.21 -7.52
N GLY A 175 -1.82 -6.16 -6.22
CA GLY A 175 -1.46 -7.19 -5.26
C GLY A 175 -2.08 -8.55 -5.60
N TYR A 176 -3.35 -8.56 -6.01
CA TYR A 176 -4.00 -9.79 -6.45
C TYR A 176 -3.42 -10.33 -7.76
N ALA A 177 -3.16 -9.45 -8.75
CA ALA A 177 -2.47 -9.83 -9.98
C ALA A 177 -1.06 -10.38 -9.70
N MET A 178 -0.36 -9.81 -8.73
CA MET A 178 0.93 -10.30 -8.26
C MET A 178 0.82 -11.73 -7.67
N VAL A 179 -0.19 -12.00 -6.82
CA VAL A 179 -0.43 -13.34 -6.27
C VAL A 179 -0.69 -14.35 -7.39
N LYS A 180 -1.54 -13.99 -8.38
CA LYS A 180 -1.80 -14.85 -9.55
C LYS A 180 -0.53 -15.06 -10.39
N ALA A 181 0.28 -14.03 -10.54
CA ALA A 181 1.56 -14.16 -11.26
C ALA A 181 2.56 -15.06 -10.52
N VAL A 182 2.60 -15.04 -9.17
CA VAL A 182 3.44 -15.96 -8.38
C VAL A 182 3.02 -17.41 -8.57
N GLN A 183 1.72 -17.69 -8.69
CA GLN A 183 1.24 -19.06 -9.00
C GLN A 183 1.77 -19.58 -10.35
N LEU A 184 2.02 -18.68 -11.31
CA LEU A 184 2.59 -19.00 -12.63
C LEU A 184 4.14 -18.97 -12.61
N HIS A 185 4.73 -18.23 -11.68
CA HIS A 185 6.18 -18.06 -11.50
C HIS A 185 6.57 -18.33 -10.05
N PRO A 186 6.50 -19.59 -9.58
CA PRO A 186 6.74 -19.93 -8.18
C PRO A 186 8.17 -19.59 -7.71
N ASP A 187 9.12 -19.53 -8.64
CA ASP A 187 10.52 -19.14 -8.37
C ASP A 187 10.66 -17.69 -7.88
N MET A 188 9.63 -16.85 -8.05
CA MET A 188 9.58 -15.51 -7.44
C MET A 188 9.20 -15.52 -5.95
N ASN A 189 8.75 -16.66 -5.41
CA ASN A 189 8.36 -16.87 -4.01
C ASN A 189 9.37 -17.73 -3.26
N VAL A 190 10.65 -17.66 -3.61
CA VAL A 190 11.75 -18.39 -2.94
C VAL A 190 12.56 -17.47 -2.05
N ARG A 191 13.35 -18.05 -1.15
CA ARG A 191 14.35 -17.34 -0.36
C ARG A 191 15.64 -18.12 -0.27
N TYR A 192 16.73 -17.39 -0.09
CA TYR A 192 18.05 -17.97 0.23
C TYR A 192 18.15 -18.27 1.73
N GLU A 193 18.69 -19.42 2.06
CA GLU A 193 19.03 -19.79 3.42
C GLU A 193 20.35 -20.56 3.43
N GLU A 194 21.20 -20.27 4.42
CA GLU A 194 22.42 -21.03 4.64
C GLU A 194 22.23 -21.94 5.86
N LYS A 195 22.50 -23.24 5.69
CA LYS A 195 22.44 -24.25 6.75
C LYS A 195 23.75 -25.03 6.75
N ASP A 196 24.42 -25.06 7.89
CA ASP A 196 25.70 -25.76 8.08
C ASP A 196 26.75 -25.38 7.02
N GLY A 197 26.84 -24.07 6.67
CA GLY A 197 27.75 -23.55 5.67
C GLY A 197 27.42 -23.93 4.22
N LYS A 198 26.21 -24.46 3.95
CA LYS A 198 25.75 -24.83 2.61
C LYS A 198 24.57 -23.96 2.19
N PRO A 199 24.58 -23.45 0.95
CA PRO A 199 23.49 -22.65 0.42
C PRO A 199 22.27 -23.51 0.05
N TYR A 200 21.07 -23.01 0.37
CA TYR A 200 19.79 -23.62 0.01
C TYR A 200 18.84 -22.58 -0.59
N VAL A 201 18.05 -23.03 -1.55
CA VAL A 201 16.83 -22.34 -1.98
C VAL A 201 15.67 -22.94 -1.19
N ILE A 202 14.90 -22.11 -0.53
CA ILE A 202 13.70 -22.52 0.20
C ILE A 202 12.48 -22.05 -0.57
N GLN A 203 11.64 -23.01 -0.99
CA GLN A 203 10.33 -22.78 -1.58
C GLN A 203 9.29 -22.83 -0.47
N PRO A 204 8.61 -21.72 -0.12
CA PRO A 204 7.49 -21.75 0.83
C PRO A 204 6.30 -22.52 0.27
N GLU A 205 5.52 -23.13 1.15
CA GLU A 205 4.29 -23.86 0.80
C GLU A 205 3.19 -22.91 0.33
N HIS A 206 3.11 -21.72 0.96
CA HIS A 206 2.08 -20.72 0.71
C HIS A 206 2.66 -19.39 0.19
N ILE A 207 1.79 -18.60 -0.45
CA ILE A 207 2.07 -17.22 -0.84
C ILE A 207 1.55 -16.30 0.27
N ASN A 208 2.44 -15.84 1.13
CA ASN A 208 2.13 -14.91 2.19
C ASN A 208 2.63 -13.52 1.80
N LEU A 209 1.69 -12.64 1.44
CA LEU A 209 2.00 -11.31 0.94
C LEU A 209 2.25 -10.33 2.09
N GLY A 210 3.50 -9.91 2.24
CA GLY A 210 3.88 -8.84 3.16
C GLY A 210 3.51 -7.47 2.63
N LEU A 211 2.65 -6.76 3.34
CA LEU A 211 2.27 -5.38 3.02
C LEU A 211 3.13 -4.41 3.81
N ALA A 212 3.89 -3.58 3.11
CA ALA A 212 4.62 -2.47 3.73
C ALA A 212 3.66 -1.30 3.97
N ILE A 213 3.27 -1.11 5.22
CA ILE A 213 2.30 -0.10 5.67
C ILE A 213 3.04 1.02 6.37
N ASP A 214 2.86 2.23 5.89
CA ASP A 214 3.44 3.44 6.47
C ASP A 214 2.46 4.07 7.47
N LEU A 215 2.91 4.17 8.72
CA LEU A 215 2.12 4.65 9.84
C LEU A 215 2.68 5.98 10.36
N PRO A 216 1.91 7.08 10.30
CA PRO A 216 2.29 8.33 10.93
C PRO A 216 2.29 8.18 12.45
N GLN A 217 3.36 8.61 13.10
CA GLN A 217 3.51 8.62 14.55
C GLN A 217 3.06 9.96 15.15
N LYS A 218 2.79 9.98 16.45
CA LYS A 218 2.34 11.18 17.18
C LYS A 218 3.38 12.30 17.22
N ASP A 219 4.65 11.98 17.10
CA ASP A 219 5.78 12.91 17.08
C ASP A 219 6.10 13.44 15.66
N GLY A 220 5.26 13.14 14.67
CA GLY A 220 5.45 13.51 13.27
C GLY A 220 6.41 12.60 12.51
N SER A 221 7.03 11.62 13.15
CA SER A 221 7.83 10.59 12.49
C SER A 221 6.93 9.58 11.78
N ARG A 222 7.52 8.73 10.94
CA ARG A 222 6.82 7.67 10.22
C ARG A 222 7.44 6.32 10.56
N ALA A 223 6.58 5.35 10.83
CA ALA A 223 6.97 3.97 11.06
C ALA A 223 6.54 3.12 9.88
N LEU A 224 7.43 2.28 9.36
CA LEU A 224 7.09 1.28 8.37
C LEU A 224 6.89 -0.06 9.07
N VAL A 225 5.72 -0.65 8.88
CA VAL A 225 5.37 -1.97 9.39
C VAL A 225 5.11 -2.89 8.20
N VAL A 226 5.60 -4.12 8.27
CA VAL A 226 5.31 -5.15 7.27
C VAL A 226 4.44 -6.21 7.91
N ALA A 227 3.21 -6.37 7.43
CA ALA A 227 2.27 -7.37 7.92
C ALA A 227 1.82 -8.31 6.79
N ALA A 228 1.62 -9.59 7.11
CA ALA A 228 1.37 -10.67 6.15
C ALA A 228 -0.12 -10.94 5.95
N ILE A 229 -0.57 -10.92 4.70
CA ILE A 229 -1.79 -11.63 4.30
C ILE A 229 -1.37 -13.07 4.02
N LYS A 230 -1.90 -14.01 4.80
CA LYS A 230 -1.54 -15.43 4.70
C LYS A 230 -2.31 -16.12 3.58
N GLU A 231 -1.67 -17.14 2.96
CA GLU A 231 -2.31 -18.06 2.01
C GLU A 231 -3.10 -17.33 0.92
N CYS A 232 -2.47 -16.33 0.29
CA CYS A 232 -3.13 -15.47 -0.68
C CYS A 232 -3.60 -16.24 -1.92
N GLU A 233 -2.95 -17.34 -2.26
CA GLU A 233 -3.29 -18.20 -3.41
C GLU A 233 -4.65 -18.87 -3.29
N THR A 234 -5.14 -19.06 -2.06
CA THR A 234 -6.45 -19.72 -1.79
C THR A 234 -7.62 -18.74 -1.84
N LYS A 235 -7.34 -17.43 -1.85
CA LYS A 235 -8.36 -16.39 -1.71
C LYS A 235 -8.92 -15.96 -3.07
N SER A 236 -10.24 -15.78 -3.11
CA SER A 236 -10.90 -14.99 -4.15
C SER A 236 -10.49 -13.51 -4.02
N PHE A 237 -10.77 -12.71 -5.05
CA PHE A 237 -10.44 -11.28 -4.98
C PHE A 237 -11.16 -10.56 -3.84
N SER A 238 -12.44 -10.87 -3.56
CA SER A 238 -13.16 -10.26 -2.44
C SER A 238 -12.56 -10.62 -1.09
N GLU A 239 -12.20 -11.88 -0.86
CA GLU A 239 -11.54 -12.33 0.38
C GLU A 239 -10.14 -11.71 0.54
N PHE A 240 -9.40 -11.57 -0.57
CA PHE A 240 -8.12 -10.86 -0.56
C PHE A 240 -8.28 -9.38 -0.17
N VAL A 241 -9.28 -8.68 -0.73
CA VAL A 241 -9.57 -7.28 -0.37
C VAL A 241 -9.97 -7.17 1.11
N GLU A 242 -10.80 -8.07 1.61
CA GLU A 242 -11.21 -8.09 3.02
C GLU A 242 -10.01 -8.31 3.97
N ALA A 243 -9.16 -9.28 3.67
CA ALA A 243 -7.94 -9.55 4.43
C ALA A 243 -6.95 -8.36 4.38
N TYR A 244 -6.82 -7.71 3.21
CA TYR A 244 -5.99 -6.52 3.05
C TYR A 244 -6.50 -5.35 3.92
N GLU A 245 -7.79 -5.03 3.85
CA GLU A 245 -8.39 -3.93 4.60
C GLU A 245 -8.41 -4.22 6.12
N ASP A 246 -8.54 -5.48 6.53
CA ASP A 246 -8.42 -5.88 7.93
C ASP A 246 -7.02 -5.60 8.47
N ILE A 247 -5.98 -6.06 7.78
CA ILE A 247 -4.57 -5.79 8.13
C ILE A 247 -4.31 -4.28 8.22
N VAL A 248 -4.73 -3.49 7.23
CA VAL A 248 -4.55 -2.04 7.22
C VAL A 248 -5.31 -1.37 8.38
N THR A 249 -6.51 -1.84 8.68
CA THR A 249 -7.33 -1.30 9.77
C THR A 249 -6.72 -1.63 11.13
N ARG A 250 -6.27 -2.88 11.35
CA ARG A 250 -5.62 -3.30 12.60
C ARG A 250 -4.27 -2.62 12.78
N SER A 251 -3.52 -2.43 11.72
CA SER A 251 -2.26 -1.68 11.72
C SER A 251 -2.46 -0.24 12.21
N ARG A 252 -3.44 0.49 11.64
CA ARG A 252 -3.74 1.87 12.05
C ARG A 252 -4.25 2.00 13.49
N LYS A 253 -4.85 0.95 14.02
CA LYS A 253 -5.33 0.87 15.41
C LYS A 253 -4.29 0.31 16.38
N ASN A 254 -3.09 -0.01 15.89
CA ASN A 254 -2.02 -0.67 16.64
C ASN A 254 -2.48 -2.01 17.29
N LYS A 255 -3.24 -2.81 16.52
CA LYS A 255 -3.83 -4.08 16.93
C LYS A 255 -3.32 -5.27 16.11
N LEU A 256 -2.14 -5.15 15.52
CA LEU A 256 -1.49 -6.26 14.85
C LEU A 256 -0.95 -7.24 15.88
N THR A 257 -1.13 -8.53 15.62
CA THR A 257 -0.66 -9.64 16.46
C THR A 257 0.71 -10.11 16.02
N MET A 258 1.34 -10.98 16.81
CA MET A 258 2.62 -11.59 16.45
C MET A 258 2.53 -12.40 15.16
N ASP A 259 1.41 -13.06 14.92
CA ASP A 259 1.20 -13.86 13.72
C ASP A 259 1.16 -12.99 12.45
N ASP A 260 0.63 -11.77 12.52
CA ASP A 260 0.62 -10.84 11.39
C ASP A 260 2.03 -10.46 10.89
N PHE A 261 3.04 -10.56 11.74
CA PHE A 261 4.42 -10.21 11.42
C PHE A 261 5.27 -11.38 10.93
N SER A 262 4.75 -12.59 11.01
CA SER A 262 5.49 -13.82 10.72
C SER A 262 5.13 -14.40 9.35
N GLY A 263 6.06 -15.18 8.79
CA GLY A 263 5.82 -16.02 7.62
C GLY A 263 5.64 -15.28 6.29
N VAL A 264 6.03 -14.02 6.17
CA VAL A 264 6.06 -13.29 4.90
C VAL A 264 6.97 -14.01 3.90
N THR A 265 6.51 -14.21 2.67
CA THR A 265 7.28 -14.88 1.62
C THR A 265 7.64 -13.96 0.46
N ILE A 266 6.76 -13.01 0.13
CA ILE A 266 6.97 -11.99 -0.89
C ILE A 266 6.39 -10.65 -0.41
N ASN A 267 7.03 -9.53 -0.74
CA ASN A 267 6.65 -8.21 -0.23
C ASN A 267 6.05 -7.31 -1.31
N LEU A 268 5.10 -6.47 -0.91
CA LEU A 268 4.52 -5.41 -1.71
C LEU A 268 4.67 -4.06 -0.99
N THR A 269 5.23 -3.08 -1.68
CA THR A 269 5.32 -1.69 -1.21
C THR A 269 4.73 -0.73 -2.23
N ASN A 270 4.05 0.32 -1.79
CA ASN A 270 3.44 1.32 -2.67
C ASN A 270 3.90 2.75 -2.34
N PRO A 271 5.09 3.15 -2.78
CA PRO A 271 5.56 4.53 -2.66
C PRO A 271 4.85 5.50 -3.63
N GLY A 272 4.09 4.99 -4.60
CA GLY A 272 3.36 5.80 -5.59
C GLY A 272 2.28 6.68 -4.99
N GLY A 273 1.76 6.33 -3.79
CA GLY A 273 0.75 7.13 -3.09
C GLY A 273 1.20 8.54 -2.71
N ILE A 274 2.51 8.79 -2.62
CA ILE A 274 3.12 10.10 -2.36
C ILE A 274 3.78 10.71 -3.61
N GLY A 275 3.51 10.15 -4.81
CA GLY A 275 4.04 10.66 -6.08
C GLY A 275 5.40 10.09 -6.50
N THR A 276 5.95 9.10 -5.79
CA THR A 276 7.19 8.44 -6.19
C THR A 276 6.96 7.59 -7.45
N ARG A 277 7.64 7.91 -8.54
CA ARG A 277 7.44 7.22 -9.82
C ARG A 277 7.89 5.76 -9.78
N HIS A 278 9.05 5.51 -9.20
CA HIS A 278 9.54 4.15 -8.88
C HIS A 278 10.55 4.23 -7.75
N SER A 279 10.70 3.15 -7.02
CA SER A 279 11.65 3.01 -5.93
C SER A 279 12.32 1.65 -6.01
N ILE A 280 13.63 1.62 -5.79
CA ILE A 280 14.42 0.38 -5.66
C ILE A 280 14.46 0.06 -4.17
N ALA A 281 13.54 -0.81 -3.75
CA ALA A 281 13.42 -1.16 -2.34
C ALA A 281 14.59 -2.06 -1.88
N ARG A 282 14.96 -1.94 -0.61
CA ARG A 282 15.92 -2.87 0.01
C ARG A 282 15.19 -4.16 0.41
N LEU A 283 15.83 -5.29 0.12
CA LEU A 283 15.41 -6.58 0.65
C LEU A 283 15.84 -6.71 2.11
N THR A 284 14.91 -7.18 2.94
CA THR A 284 15.22 -7.56 4.30
C THR A 284 15.64 -9.02 4.36
N LYS A 285 16.48 -9.37 5.32
CA LYS A 285 16.95 -10.74 5.52
C LYS A 285 15.77 -11.71 5.64
N GLY A 286 15.80 -12.78 4.86
CA GLY A 286 14.74 -13.79 4.80
C GLY A 286 13.64 -13.54 3.76
N ALA A 287 13.66 -12.40 3.05
CA ALA A 287 12.80 -12.17 1.90
C ALA A 287 13.54 -12.45 0.60
N GLY A 288 12.87 -13.09 -0.36
CA GLY A 288 13.44 -13.37 -1.68
C GLY A 288 13.18 -12.27 -2.69
N SER A 289 12.02 -11.59 -2.59
CA SER A 289 11.67 -10.51 -3.50
C SER A 289 10.74 -9.47 -2.86
N ILE A 290 10.77 -8.26 -3.42
CA ILE A 290 9.89 -7.16 -3.06
C ILE A 290 9.45 -6.41 -4.32
N ILE A 291 8.14 -6.20 -4.45
CA ILE A 291 7.54 -5.49 -5.57
C ILE A 291 7.15 -4.07 -5.13
N GLY A 292 7.63 -3.09 -5.88
CA GLY A 292 7.30 -1.68 -5.67
C GLY A 292 6.28 -1.19 -6.70
N VAL A 293 5.25 -0.48 -6.22
CA VAL A 293 4.22 0.15 -7.07
C VAL A 293 4.48 1.65 -7.11
N GLY A 294 4.81 2.17 -8.28
CA GLY A 294 5.03 3.59 -8.50
C GLY A 294 3.75 4.40 -8.62
N SER A 295 3.89 5.72 -8.75
CA SER A 295 2.77 6.61 -9.03
C SER A 295 2.19 6.34 -10.43
N MET A 296 0.88 6.59 -10.54
CA MET A 296 0.16 6.47 -11.81
C MET A 296 0.06 7.84 -12.45
N ASP A 297 0.87 8.09 -13.45
CA ASP A 297 0.95 9.38 -14.11
C ASP A 297 1.17 9.23 -15.61
N TYR A 298 1.00 10.34 -16.33
CA TYR A 298 1.39 10.40 -17.74
C TYR A 298 2.93 10.34 -17.90
N PRO A 299 3.42 9.86 -19.04
CA PRO A 299 4.85 9.95 -19.35
C PRO A 299 5.34 11.38 -19.19
N ALA A 300 6.57 11.56 -18.72
CA ALA A 300 7.11 12.88 -18.36
C ALA A 300 7.11 13.88 -19.54
N GLU A 301 7.24 13.37 -20.77
CA GLU A 301 7.22 14.11 -22.02
C GLU A 301 5.90 14.84 -22.26
N PHE A 302 4.82 14.37 -21.62
CA PHE A 302 3.47 14.93 -21.72
C PHE A 302 3.05 15.68 -20.47
N ALA A 303 3.97 15.90 -19.51
CA ALA A 303 3.68 16.69 -18.32
C ALA A 303 3.28 18.13 -18.70
N GLY A 304 2.16 18.59 -18.15
CA GLY A 304 1.63 19.93 -18.46
C GLY A 304 0.74 20.03 -19.72
N ALA A 305 0.58 18.96 -20.50
CA ALA A 305 -0.41 18.92 -21.57
C ALA A 305 -1.83 18.91 -21.01
N SER A 306 -2.80 19.55 -21.71
CA SER A 306 -4.20 19.51 -21.32
C SER A 306 -4.80 18.11 -21.49
N ALA A 307 -5.82 17.79 -20.69
CA ALA A 307 -6.50 16.48 -20.76
C ALA A 307 -7.05 16.20 -22.16
N ASP A 308 -7.61 17.22 -22.83
CA ASP A 308 -8.16 17.08 -24.19
C ASP A 308 -7.04 16.74 -25.19
N ARG A 309 -5.89 17.42 -25.07
CA ARG A 309 -4.75 17.14 -25.95
C ARG A 309 -4.19 15.73 -25.75
N LEU A 310 -4.14 15.24 -24.49
CA LEU A 310 -3.70 13.89 -24.18
C LEU A 310 -4.69 12.84 -24.74
N ALA A 311 -5.99 13.13 -24.66
CA ALA A 311 -7.03 12.27 -25.23
C ALA A 311 -6.93 12.21 -26.77
N ASP A 312 -6.75 13.36 -27.44
CA ASP A 312 -6.57 13.45 -28.89
C ASP A 312 -5.34 12.64 -29.38
N LEU A 313 -4.27 12.65 -28.59
CA LEU A 313 -3.06 11.90 -28.88
C LEU A 313 -3.13 10.44 -28.46
N GLY A 314 -4.20 10.01 -27.79
CA GLY A 314 -4.33 8.65 -27.24
C GLY A 314 -3.31 8.33 -26.13
N VAL A 315 -2.77 9.34 -25.45
CA VAL A 315 -1.77 9.15 -24.39
C VAL A 315 -2.47 8.74 -23.10
N GLY A 316 -2.13 7.54 -22.61
CA GLY A 316 -2.63 7.00 -21.34
C GLY A 316 -1.64 7.19 -20.19
N ARG A 317 -2.14 7.03 -18.96
CA ARG A 317 -1.30 6.94 -17.77
C ARG A 317 -0.59 5.60 -17.71
N LEU A 318 0.58 5.59 -17.09
CA LEU A 318 1.39 4.42 -16.80
C LEU A 318 1.56 4.26 -15.29
N VAL A 319 1.82 3.03 -14.87
CA VAL A 319 2.37 2.69 -13.56
C VAL A 319 3.70 1.98 -13.78
N THR A 320 4.71 2.37 -13.04
CA THR A 320 5.99 1.65 -13.02
C THR A 320 5.97 0.65 -11.89
N LEU A 321 6.17 -0.64 -12.20
CA LEU A 321 6.44 -1.67 -11.21
C LEU A 321 7.93 -1.97 -11.17
N THR A 322 8.46 -2.15 -9.96
CA THR A 322 9.83 -2.61 -9.72
C THR A 322 9.80 -3.94 -9.01
N SER A 323 10.68 -4.85 -9.40
CA SER A 323 10.91 -6.13 -8.73
C SER A 323 12.37 -6.18 -8.30
N THR A 324 12.62 -6.01 -7.00
CA THR A 324 13.95 -6.20 -6.41
C THR A 324 14.01 -7.57 -5.77
N TYR A 325 15.04 -8.33 -6.05
CA TYR A 325 15.14 -9.74 -5.67
C TYR A 325 16.56 -10.12 -5.26
N ASP A 326 16.68 -11.21 -4.51
CA ASP A 326 17.94 -11.83 -4.13
C ASP A 326 18.52 -12.59 -5.34
N HIS A 327 19.58 -12.02 -5.93
CA HIS A 327 20.18 -12.55 -7.16
C HIS A 327 20.96 -13.86 -6.97
N ARG A 328 21.03 -14.36 -5.75
CA ARG A 328 21.56 -15.71 -5.48
C ARG A 328 20.57 -16.81 -5.87
N VAL A 329 19.27 -16.50 -5.84
CA VAL A 329 18.19 -17.50 -6.00
C VAL A 329 17.15 -17.13 -7.06
N ILE A 330 17.09 -15.87 -7.50
CA ILE A 330 16.19 -15.38 -8.55
C ILE A 330 17.03 -14.74 -9.65
N GLN A 331 16.75 -15.08 -10.91
CA GLN A 331 17.45 -14.51 -12.05
C GLN A 331 16.68 -13.38 -12.73
N GLY A 332 17.39 -12.53 -13.48
CA GLY A 332 16.80 -11.37 -14.15
C GLY A 332 15.70 -11.72 -15.15
N ALA A 333 15.84 -12.85 -15.84
CA ALA A 333 14.83 -13.35 -16.79
C ALA A 333 13.51 -13.72 -16.07
N GLU A 334 13.60 -14.43 -14.95
CA GLU A 334 12.45 -14.83 -14.11
C GLU A 334 11.69 -13.60 -13.60
N SER A 335 12.42 -12.63 -13.05
CA SER A 335 11.83 -11.37 -12.60
C SER A 335 11.21 -10.56 -13.76
N GLY A 336 11.82 -10.56 -14.93
CA GLY A 336 11.29 -9.91 -16.13
C GLY A 336 10.00 -10.55 -16.62
N GLU A 337 9.95 -11.88 -16.70
CA GLU A 337 8.77 -12.65 -17.07
C GLU A 337 7.63 -12.47 -16.05
N PHE A 338 7.95 -12.47 -14.76
CA PHE A 338 7.00 -12.22 -13.70
C PHE A 338 6.31 -10.86 -13.84
N LEU A 339 7.08 -9.77 -14.02
CA LEU A 339 6.51 -8.45 -14.26
C LEU A 339 5.72 -8.38 -15.58
N ARG A 340 6.16 -9.11 -16.62
CA ARG A 340 5.40 -9.23 -17.87
C ARG A 340 4.05 -9.87 -17.63
N THR A 341 4.01 -10.96 -16.86
CA THR A 341 2.78 -11.67 -16.52
C THR A 341 1.82 -10.81 -15.71
N ILE A 342 2.31 -10.03 -14.73
CA ILE A 342 1.46 -9.05 -14.03
C ILE A 342 0.85 -8.07 -15.03
N GLY A 343 1.65 -7.51 -15.95
CA GLY A 343 1.16 -6.59 -16.98
C GLY A 343 0.13 -7.21 -17.91
N GLN A 344 0.28 -8.48 -18.26
CA GLN A 344 -0.68 -9.25 -19.07
C GLN A 344 -2.00 -9.45 -18.32
N LEU A 345 -1.95 -9.87 -17.05
CA LEU A 345 -3.15 -10.02 -16.20
C LEU A 345 -3.94 -8.72 -16.07
N LEU A 346 -3.27 -7.58 -15.91
CA LEU A 346 -3.94 -6.29 -15.78
C LEU A 346 -4.69 -5.83 -17.03
N VAL A 347 -4.45 -6.45 -18.19
CA VAL A 347 -5.19 -6.21 -19.44
C VAL A 347 -5.99 -7.42 -19.91
N ASP A 348 -5.91 -8.55 -19.20
CA ASP A 348 -6.59 -9.81 -19.55
C ASP A 348 -8.08 -9.77 -19.19
N GLY A 349 -8.92 -10.21 -20.13
CA GLY A 349 -10.36 -10.22 -19.95
C GLY A 349 -10.83 -11.18 -18.87
N ALA A 350 -10.25 -12.38 -18.79
CA ALA A 350 -10.64 -13.40 -17.82
C ALA A 350 -10.27 -12.99 -16.39
N PHE A 351 -9.14 -12.31 -16.21
CA PHE A 351 -8.75 -11.72 -14.93
C PHE A 351 -9.82 -10.71 -14.45
N TRP A 352 -10.31 -9.84 -15.33
CA TRP A 352 -11.33 -8.86 -14.96
C TRP A 352 -12.70 -9.50 -14.70
N ASP A 353 -13.05 -10.58 -15.42
CA ASP A 353 -14.27 -11.36 -15.16
C ASP A 353 -14.25 -11.97 -13.76
N ASP A 354 -13.11 -12.52 -13.33
CA ASP A 354 -12.92 -13.04 -11.97
C ASP A 354 -13.10 -11.93 -10.92
N LEU A 355 -12.49 -10.76 -11.10
CA LEU A 355 -12.64 -9.64 -10.19
C LEU A 355 -14.09 -9.15 -10.07
N PHE A 356 -14.76 -8.97 -11.20
CA PHE A 356 -16.16 -8.50 -11.24
C PHE A 356 -17.10 -9.52 -10.60
N SER A 357 -16.96 -10.79 -10.94
CA SER A 357 -17.73 -11.89 -10.36
C SER A 357 -17.52 -11.97 -8.85
N SER A 358 -16.27 -11.98 -8.40
CA SER A 358 -15.91 -12.04 -6.98
C SER A 358 -16.47 -10.87 -6.17
N MET A 359 -16.55 -9.67 -6.77
CA MET A 359 -17.10 -8.48 -6.14
C MET A 359 -18.62 -8.36 -6.28
N GLY A 360 -19.27 -9.30 -6.98
CA GLY A 360 -20.73 -9.29 -7.22
C GLY A 360 -21.19 -8.16 -8.14
N VAL A 361 -20.32 -7.72 -9.06
CA VAL A 361 -20.65 -6.67 -10.02
C VAL A 361 -21.47 -7.26 -11.18
N PRO A 362 -22.71 -6.79 -11.45
CA PRO A 362 -23.59 -7.40 -12.44
C PRO A 362 -23.33 -6.91 -13.87
N TYR A 363 -22.24 -6.21 -14.09
CA TYR A 363 -21.87 -5.66 -15.40
C TYR A 363 -20.65 -6.40 -15.95
N GLU A 364 -20.50 -6.42 -17.27
CA GLU A 364 -19.28 -6.89 -17.91
C GLU A 364 -18.15 -5.87 -17.72
N PRO A 365 -16.92 -6.32 -17.46
CA PRO A 365 -15.77 -5.44 -17.41
C PRO A 365 -15.47 -4.85 -18.79
N LEU A 366 -14.85 -3.69 -18.81
CA LEU A 366 -14.25 -3.17 -20.03
C LEU A 366 -13.08 -4.09 -20.45
N ARG A 367 -12.91 -4.24 -21.76
CA ARG A 367 -11.91 -5.09 -22.36
C ARG A 367 -10.82 -4.27 -23.05
N TRP A 368 -9.63 -4.78 -23.08
CA TRP A 368 -8.59 -4.24 -23.95
C TRP A 368 -8.97 -4.48 -25.42
N ALA A 369 -8.71 -3.50 -26.28
CA ALA A 369 -9.18 -3.55 -27.68
C ALA A 369 -8.72 -4.79 -28.47
N GLN A 370 -7.64 -5.44 -28.04
CA GLN A 370 -7.13 -6.67 -28.63
C GLN A 370 -7.91 -7.92 -28.21
N ASP A 371 -8.63 -7.87 -27.08
CA ASP A 371 -9.43 -8.99 -26.55
C ASP A 371 -10.87 -8.96 -27.07
N VAL A 372 -11.28 -7.90 -27.75
CA VAL A 372 -12.56 -7.89 -28.45
C VAL A 372 -12.39 -8.80 -29.66
N PRO A 373 -13.10 -9.96 -29.72
CA PRO A 373 -13.08 -10.79 -30.90
C PRO A 373 -13.38 -9.89 -32.10
N ASN A 374 -12.54 -9.93 -33.10
CA ASN A 374 -12.70 -9.12 -34.29
C ASN A 374 -14.05 -9.53 -34.93
N SER A 375 -15.15 -8.90 -34.48
CA SER A 375 -16.51 -9.11 -34.99
C SER A 375 -16.67 -8.64 -36.43
N GLY A 376 -15.54 -8.47 -37.09
CA GLY A 376 -15.40 -8.01 -38.45
C GLY A 376 -14.40 -8.85 -39.23
N ASP A 377 -14.62 -10.12 -39.32
CA ASP A 377 -14.29 -10.79 -40.58
C ASP A 377 -15.27 -10.25 -41.65
N ARG A 378 -15.21 -8.96 -41.88
CA ARG A 378 -15.73 -8.34 -43.09
C ARG A 378 -14.84 -8.89 -44.19
N LYS A 379 -15.29 -9.96 -44.79
CA LYS A 379 -14.84 -10.37 -46.13
C LYS A 379 -14.69 -9.09 -46.93
N SER A 380 -13.47 -8.62 -47.15
CA SER A 380 -13.20 -7.56 -48.09
C SER A 380 -13.65 -8.11 -49.44
N THR A 381 -14.84 -7.70 -49.83
CA THR A 381 -15.30 -7.85 -51.21
C THR A 381 -14.35 -6.98 -52.01
N ARG A 382 -13.27 -7.60 -52.47
CA ARG A 382 -12.47 -7.04 -53.56
C ARG A 382 -13.41 -6.95 -54.75
N LEU A 383 -13.85 -5.74 -55.04
CA LEU A 383 -14.44 -5.41 -56.30
C LEU A 383 -13.37 -5.68 -57.37
N ASN A 384 -13.47 -6.85 -57.99
CA ASN A 384 -12.80 -7.18 -59.22
C ASN A 384 -13.42 -6.31 -60.30
N SER A 385 -12.85 -5.15 -60.59
CA SER A 385 -13.10 -4.43 -61.83
C SER A 385 -12.23 -5.06 -62.91
N SER A 386 -12.75 -6.10 -63.54
CA SER A 386 -12.29 -6.55 -64.83
C SER A 386 -12.74 -5.50 -65.85
N HIS A 387 -11.84 -4.67 -66.32
CA HIS A 387 -11.99 -3.92 -67.54
C HIS A 387 -11.63 -4.89 -68.69
N HIS A 388 -12.67 -5.27 -69.42
CA HIS A 388 -12.56 -5.67 -70.81
C HIS A 388 -12.74 -4.39 -71.64
N GLY A 389 -11.83 -4.25 -72.64
CA GLY A 389 -11.87 -3.25 -73.66
C GLY A 389 -10.50 -3.08 -74.27
#